data_a6bf3cc836a55c08ec966de9b328aa65
#
_entry.id   a6bf3cc836a55c08ec966de9b328aa65
#
_cell.length_a   1.000
_cell.length_b   1.000
_cell.length_c   1.000
_cell.angle_alpha   90.00
_cell.angle_beta   90.00
_cell.angle_gamma   90.00
#
_symmetry.space_group_name_H-M   'P 1'
#
loop_
_entity.id
_entity.type
_entity.pdbx_description
1 polymer ?
#
loop_
_entity_poly.entity_id
_entity_poly.type
_entity_poly.pdbx_seq_one_letter_code
_entity_poly.pdbx_strand_id
1 'polypeptide(L)'
;MAVKIETRSIESSAATEIYISATPQQKAPPRKLAEQIFRGIRDILCSRNARILQERVFATKTVMEILSRAHRAAYAGSGLDDGVGPSFLVGDEGTIGPVAGVQVYALSGDVETEVIDVDEVPRGRVLRAAGHKLITLSGVSVPHLAQATEQARACLEKAEAALREHGTDFLSVARTWMWLKDILSWYDDFNRVRNKFFTERGMIGAGTRQSMPASTGIGLGVIDGSCCGMDLVAVLEPASSTAYVQASGKQQCALEYGSAFSRASRAITPAGQTVFVSGTASIDAAGATTNVNDAPGQINATIENVRAVLRDMSVADDDVVHVVAYCKTTEIERVFNTLKGKFTWPWITAICDICRTDLLFEIEATAVTKS
;
A
#
# COMPACT_ATOMS: atom_id res chain seq x y z
N MET A 1 -1.49 -15.47 -22.39
CA MET A 1 -0.95 -14.09 -22.34
C MET A 1 0.16 -14.03 -21.30
N ALA A 2 1.20 -13.23 -21.53
CA ALA A 2 2.31 -13.14 -20.57
C ALA A 2 1.99 -12.30 -19.33
N VAL A 3 0.94 -11.48 -19.38
CA VAL A 3 0.46 -10.61 -18.31
C VAL A 3 -1.02 -10.85 -18.07
N LYS A 4 -1.44 -10.93 -16.80
CA LYS A 4 -2.82 -10.88 -16.34
C LYS A 4 -3.09 -9.47 -15.80
N ILE A 5 -4.19 -8.85 -16.21
CA ILE A 5 -4.65 -7.57 -15.65
C ILE A 5 -6.04 -7.82 -15.06
N GLU A 6 -6.12 -7.74 -13.75
CA GLU A 6 -7.38 -7.82 -13.02
C GLU A 6 -7.85 -6.42 -12.68
N THR A 7 -9.11 -6.14 -12.97
CA THR A 7 -9.74 -4.86 -12.68
C THR A 7 -10.95 -5.08 -11.79
N ARG A 8 -11.00 -4.40 -10.66
CA ARG A 8 -12.17 -4.29 -9.78
C ARG A 8 -12.71 -2.88 -9.85
N SER A 9 -14.00 -2.73 -10.06
CA SER A 9 -14.65 -1.41 -10.16
C SER A 9 -15.85 -1.37 -9.25
N ILE A 10 -15.91 -0.31 -8.44
CA ILE A 10 -17.01 -0.07 -7.51
C ILE A 10 -17.67 1.24 -7.95
N GLU A 11 -18.94 1.18 -8.28
CA GLU A 11 -19.72 2.30 -8.81
C GLU A 11 -20.64 2.88 -7.74
N SER A 12 -20.67 4.20 -7.64
CA SER A 12 -21.64 4.96 -6.86
C SER A 12 -22.16 6.16 -7.68
N SER A 13 -23.04 6.94 -7.08
CA SER A 13 -23.53 8.19 -7.68
C SER A 13 -22.44 9.30 -7.70
N ALA A 14 -21.41 9.21 -6.85
CA ALA A 14 -20.36 10.21 -6.76
C ALA A 14 -19.22 9.96 -7.77
N ALA A 15 -18.79 8.71 -7.89
CA ALA A 15 -17.72 8.31 -8.81
C ALA A 15 -17.65 6.78 -8.95
N THR A 16 -16.83 6.31 -9.88
CA THR A 16 -16.41 4.90 -9.96
C THR A 16 -14.97 4.78 -9.50
N GLU A 17 -14.73 4.01 -8.44
CA GLU A 17 -13.37 3.61 -8.04
C GLU A 17 -12.91 2.41 -8.85
N ILE A 18 -11.67 2.48 -9.33
CA ILE A 18 -11.07 1.48 -10.20
C ILE A 18 -9.77 1.01 -9.57
N TYR A 19 -9.68 -0.29 -9.34
CA TYR A 19 -8.53 -0.96 -8.76
C TYR A 19 -7.97 -1.94 -9.80
N ILE A 20 -6.71 -1.78 -10.16
CA ILE A 20 -6.04 -2.62 -11.15
C ILE A 20 -4.86 -3.32 -10.51
N SER A 21 -4.77 -4.64 -10.70
CA SER A 21 -3.59 -5.45 -10.37
C SER A 21 -3.09 -6.13 -11.66
N ALA A 22 -1.91 -5.73 -12.13
CA ALA A 22 -1.29 -6.28 -13.33
C ALA A 22 -0.07 -7.12 -12.96
N THR A 23 -0.07 -8.41 -13.31
CA THR A 23 0.96 -9.37 -12.91
C THR A 23 1.46 -10.20 -14.08
N PRO A 24 2.78 -10.47 -14.19
CA PRO A 24 3.31 -11.48 -15.08
C PRO A 24 2.74 -12.85 -14.75
N GLN A 25 2.47 -13.68 -15.77
CA GLN A 25 2.00 -15.06 -15.61
C GLN A 25 3.04 -16.10 -16.02
N GLN A 26 4.07 -15.66 -16.71
CA GLN A 26 5.16 -16.51 -17.19
C GLN A 26 6.43 -15.67 -17.38
N LYS A 27 7.58 -16.33 -17.39
CA LYS A 27 8.86 -15.70 -17.71
C LYS A 27 8.80 -15.10 -19.12
N ALA A 28 9.18 -13.83 -19.24
CA ALA A 28 9.31 -13.14 -20.50
C ALA A 28 10.33 -11.97 -20.35
N PRO A 29 10.87 -11.44 -21.46
CA PRO A 29 11.77 -10.29 -21.39
C PRO A 29 11.12 -9.12 -20.64
N PRO A 30 11.83 -8.48 -19.66
CA PRO A 30 11.27 -7.40 -18.84
C PRO A 30 10.67 -6.25 -19.66
N ARG A 31 11.29 -5.88 -20.77
CA ARG A 31 10.78 -4.84 -21.66
C ARG A 31 9.40 -5.21 -22.22
N LYS A 32 9.22 -6.45 -22.68
CA LYS A 32 7.94 -6.93 -23.21
C LYS A 32 6.86 -6.94 -22.14
N LEU A 33 7.19 -7.38 -20.93
CA LEU A 33 6.28 -7.37 -19.78
C LEU A 33 5.87 -5.92 -19.44
N ALA A 34 6.83 -5.02 -19.32
CA ALA A 34 6.59 -3.61 -19.01
C ALA A 34 5.66 -2.95 -20.05
N GLU A 35 5.94 -3.14 -21.35
CA GLU A 35 5.11 -2.61 -22.42
C GLU A 35 3.67 -3.17 -22.37
N GLN A 36 3.49 -4.46 -22.11
CA GLN A 36 2.16 -5.07 -22.00
C GLN A 36 1.39 -4.57 -20.77
N ILE A 37 2.06 -4.46 -19.62
CA ILE A 37 1.47 -3.98 -18.37
C ILE A 37 0.97 -2.54 -18.55
N PHE A 38 1.85 -1.61 -18.90
CA PHE A 38 1.49 -0.19 -18.92
C PHE A 38 0.55 0.17 -20.07
N ARG A 39 0.66 -0.46 -21.24
CA ARG A 39 -0.34 -0.29 -22.31
C ARG A 39 -1.72 -0.80 -21.88
N GLY A 40 -1.79 -1.98 -21.26
CA GLY A 40 -3.05 -2.54 -20.81
C GLY A 40 -3.70 -1.70 -19.71
N ILE A 41 -2.92 -1.18 -18.76
CA ILE A 41 -3.41 -0.25 -17.72
C ILE A 41 -3.92 1.05 -18.38
N ARG A 42 -3.12 1.67 -19.26
CA ARG A 42 -3.52 2.87 -20.01
C ARG A 42 -4.84 2.66 -20.74
N ASP A 43 -4.98 1.58 -21.49
CA ASP A 43 -6.17 1.32 -22.31
C ASP A 43 -7.43 1.18 -21.44
N ILE A 44 -7.32 0.53 -20.26
CA ILE A 44 -8.40 0.44 -19.29
C ILE A 44 -8.76 1.82 -18.74
N LEU A 45 -7.78 2.61 -18.31
CA LEU A 45 -8.02 3.92 -17.70
C LEU A 45 -8.56 4.93 -18.71
N CYS A 46 -7.98 4.98 -19.91
CA CYS A 46 -8.45 5.87 -20.98
C CYS A 46 -9.87 5.54 -21.43
N SER A 47 -10.21 4.24 -21.55
CA SER A 47 -11.57 3.82 -21.93
C SER A 47 -12.64 4.24 -20.93
N ARG A 48 -12.26 4.54 -19.69
CA ARG A 48 -13.13 4.96 -18.60
C ARG A 48 -12.99 6.44 -18.24
N ASN A 49 -12.19 7.19 -18.97
CA ASN A 49 -11.83 8.59 -18.65
C ASN A 49 -11.39 8.74 -17.18
N ALA A 50 -10.59 7.78 -16.70
CA ALA A 50 -10.19 7.71 -15.30
C ALA A 50 -8.96 8.57 -14.99
N ARG A 51 -8.85 9.00 -13.74
CA ARG A 51 -7.69 9.71 -13.16
C ARG A 51 -6.99 8.80 -12.18
N ILE A 52 -5.66 8.68 -12.28
CA ILE A 52 -4.86 7.91 -11.32
C ILE A 52 -4.76 8.69 -10.02
N LEU A 53 -4.99 8.00 -8.91
CA LEU A 53 -4.72 8.53 -7.57
C LEU A 53 -3.38 8.02 -7.03
N GLN A 54 -3.14 6.73 -7.19
CA GLN A 54 -1.94 6.09 -6.69
C GLN A 54 -1.53 4.94 -7.61
N GLU A 55 -0.23 4.82 -7.85
CA GLU A 55 0.34 3.73 -8.64
C GLU A 55 1.60 3.20 -7.95
N ARG A 56 1.74 1.87 -7.89
CA ARG A 56 2.89 1.18 -7.30
C ARG A 56 3.43 0.14 -8.25
N VAL A 57 4.74 0.14 -8.43
CA VAL A 57 5.47 -0.80 -9.29
C VAL A 57 6.41 -1.64 -8.43
N PHE A 58 6.22 -2.94 -8.42
CA PHE A 58 6.99 -3.90 -7.64
C PHE A 58 7.93 -4.68 -8.56
N ALA A 59 9.25 -4.52 -8.39
CA ALA A 59 10.22 -5.20 -9.21
C ALA A 59 11.63 -5.17 -8.59
N THR A 60 12.58 -5.90 -9.18
CA THR A 60 13.98 -5.79 -8.79
C THR A 60 14.61 -4.49 -9.33
N LYS A 61 15.65 -4.00 -8.66
CA LYS A 61 16.39 -2.79 -9.05
C LYS A 61 16.86 -2.83 -10.50
N THR A 62 17.27 -4.00 -10.98
CA THR A 62 17.87 -4.18 -12.32
C THR A 62 16.93 -3.85 -13.48
N VAL A 63 15.62 -3.90 -13.27
CA VAL A 63 14.62 -3.66 -14.34
C VAL A 63 13.85 -2.36 -14.16
N MET A 64 14.07 -1.60 -13.07
CA MET A 64 13.32 -0.39 -12.77
C MET A 64 13.41 0.68 -13.86
N GLU A 65 14.57 0.87 -14.47
CA GLU A 65 14.74 1.81 -15.58
C GLU A 65 13.90 1.40 -16.82
N ILE A 66 13.82 0.10 -17.10
CA ILE A 66 13.00 -0.44 -18.20
C ILE A 66 11.51 -0.16 -17.91
N LEU A 67 11.06 -0.40 -16.68
CA LEU A 67 9.68 -0.15 -16.26
C LEU A 67 9.36 1.35 -16.32
N SER A 68 10.23 2.20 -15.80
CA SER A 68 10.05 3.65 -15.82
C SER A 68 9.94 4.21 -17.26
N ARG A 69 10.79 3.75 -18.18
CA ARG A 69 10.71 4.14 -19.59
C ARG A 69 9.41 3.67 -20.25
N ALA A 70 9.00 2.42 -19.99
CA ALA A 70 7.79 1.86 -20.54
C ALA A 70 6.53 2.58 -20.02
N HIS A 71 6.51 2.92 -18.71
CA HIS A 71 5.46 3.73 -18.08
C HIS A 71 5.32 5.09 -18.79
N ARG A 72 6.39 5.89 -18.85
CA ARG A 72 6.39 7.20 -19.52
C ARG A 72 5.94 7.09 -20.99
N ALA A 73 6.46 6.11 -21.72
CA ALA A 73 6.10 5.90 -23.12
C ALA A 73 4.62 5.51 -23.32
N ALA A 74 4.06 4.73 -22.38
CA ALA A 74 2.66 4.32 -22.45
C ALA A 74 1.70 5.46 -22.11
N TYR A 75 2.04 6.33 -21.16
CA TYR A 75 1.16 7.39 -20.66
C TYR A 75 1.33 8.73 -21.40
N ALA A 76 2.43 8.91 -22.13
CA ALA A 76 2.67 10.11 -22.94
C ALA A 76 1.47 10.43 -23.85
N GLY A 77 0.92 11.64 -23.73
CA GLY A 77 -0.20 12.12 -24.54
C GLY A 77 -1.55 11.46 -24.24
N SER A 78 -1.65 10.62 -23.22
CA SER A 78 -2.91 9.94 -22.87
C SER A 78 -3.78 10.72 -21.87
N GLY A 79 -3.26 11.81 -21.29
CA GLY A 79 -3.91 12.54 -20.19
C GLY A 79 -3.78 11.88 -18.81
N LEU A 80 -3.00 10.78 -18.71
CA LEU A 80 -2.68 10.11 -17.45
C LEU A 80 -1.39 10.62 -16.81
N ASP A 81 -0.54 11.29 -17.62
CA ASP A 81 0.74 11.85 -17.17
C ASP A 81 0.52 13.28 -16.68
N ASP A 82 0.37 13.43 -15.37
CA ASP A 82 0.24 14.70 -14.66
C ASP A 82 1.54 15.08 -13.90
N GLY A 83 2.62 14.34 -14.13
CA GLY A 83 3.91 14.53 -13.47
C GLY A 83 4.10 13.70 -12.20
N VAL A 84 3.03 13.21 -11.57
CA VAL A 84 3.14 12.33 -10.39
C VAL A 84 3.46 10.91 -10.82
N GLY A 85 4.71 10.48 -10.60
CA GLY A 85 5.15 9.14 -10.94
C GLY A 85 4.65 8.07 -9.96
N PRO A 86 4.73 6.79 -10.34
CA PRO A 86 4.44 5.68 -9.43
C PRO A 86 5.50 5.57 -8.33
N SER A 87 5.13 4.95 -7.21
CA SER A 87 6.10 4.45 -6.23
C SER A 87 6.79 3.22 -6.81
N PHE A 88 8.07 3.37 -7.18
CA PHE A 88 8.91 2.26 -7.64
C PHE A 88 9.54 1.54 -6.45
N LEU A 89 9.07 0.32 -6.19
CA LEU A 89 9.37 -0.47 -5.00
C LEU A 89 10.30 -1.62 -5.34
N VAL A 90 11.49 -1.57 -4.76
CA VAL A 90 12.60 -2.50 -5.06
C VAL A 90 12.54 -3.67 -4.08
N GLY A 91 12.30 -4.86 -4.61
CA GLY A 91 12.38 -6.14 -3.91
C GLY A 91 13.33 -7.09 -4.62
N ASP A 92 13.32 -8.35 -4.20
CA ASP A 92 14.08 -9.42 -4.80
C ASP A 92 13.34 -10.09 -5.96
N GLU A 93 14.06 -10.91 -6.75
CA GLU A 93 13.49 -11.62 -7.89
C GLU A 93 12.56 -12.75 -7.43
N GLY A 94 11.34 -12.75 -7.97
CA GLY A 94 10.36 -13.81 -7.74
C GLY A 94 10.54 -15.03 -8.67
N THR A 95 9.71 -16.04 -8.47
CA THR A 95 9.76 -17.30 -9.24
C THR A 95 9.51 -17.12 -10.73
N ILE A 96 8.77 -16.06 -11.10
CA ILE A 96 8.43 -15.74 -12.51
C ILE A 96 9.44 -14.77 -13.14
N GLY A 97 10.26 -14.12 -12.34
CA GLY A 97 11.29 -13.18 -12.81
C GLY A 97 11.31 -11.87 -12.02
N PRO A 98 11.99 -10.83 -12.57
CA PRO A 98 12.30 -9.61 -11.84
C PRO A 98 11.12 -8.61 -11.73
N VAL A 99 9.99 -8.83 -12.38
CA VAL A 99 8.79 -7.99 -12.31
C VAL A 99 7.71 -8.72 -11.51
N ALA A 100 7.36 -8.22 -10.35
CA ALA A 100 6.31 -8.77 -9.50
C ALA A 100 4.92 -8.29 -9.93
N GLY A 101 4.77 -7.00 -10.25
CA GLY A 101 3.52 -6.46 -10.77
C GLY A 101 3.35 -4.96 -10.57
N VAL A 102 2.17 -4.46 -10.94
CA VAL A 102 1.76 -3.06 -10.81
C VAL A 102 0.37 -3.00 -10.21
N GLN A 103 0.18 -2.14 -9.20
CA GLN A 103 -1.13 -1.78 -8.66
C GLN A 103 -1.47 -0.34 -9.01
N VAL A 104 -2.73 -0.11 -9.40
CA VAL A 104 -3.27 1.24 -9.65
C VAL A 104 -4.58 1.42 -8.92
N TYR A 105 -4.71 2.53 -8.20
CA TYR A 105 -5.96 3.07 -7.69
C TYR A 105 -6.30 4.31 -8.49
N ALA A 106 -7.47 4.32 -9.12
CA ALA A 106 -7.94 5.38 -9.99
C ALA A 106 -9.44 5.64 -9.79
N LEU A 107 -9.91 6.80 -10.22
CA LEU A 107 -11.32 7.17 -10.24
C LEU A 107 -11.75 7.65 -11.62
N SER A 108 -13.03 7.41 -11.93
CA SER A 108 -13.71 8.00 -13.09
C SER A 108 -15.06 8.60 -12.67
N GLY A 109 -15.57 9.53 -13.47
CA GLY A 109 -16.78 10.29 -13.19
C GLY A 109 -16.50 11.80 -13.17
N ASP A 110 -17.35 12.56 -12.47
CA ASP A 110 -17.14 14.00 -12.25
C ASP A 110 -16.15 14.20 -11.10
N VAL A 111 -14.87 14.07 -11.44
CA VAL A 111 -13.76 14.14 -10.48
C VAL A 111 -12.72 15.15 -10.93
N GLU A 112 -12.28 15.98 -9.98
CA GLU A 112 -11.19 16.93 -10.16
C GLU A 112 -9.95 16.43 -9.44
N THR A 113 -8.78 16.60 -10.04
CA THR A 113 -7.48 16.28 -9.43
C THR A 113 -6.56 17.48 -9.49
N GLU A 114 -5.84 17.70 -8.40
CA GLU A 114 -4.81 18.72 -8.25
C GLU A 114 -3.52 18.04 -7.80
N VAL A 115 -2.40 18.38 -8.41
CA VAL A 115 -1.09 17.79 -8.07
C VAL A 115 -0.56 18.42 -6.78
N ILE A 116 0.04 17.59 -5.94
CA ILE A 116 0.74 18.00 -4.73
C ILE A 116 2.24 17.81 -4.93
N ASP A 117 2.99 18.88 -4.76
CA ASP A 117 4.44 18.83 -4.72
C ASP A 117 4.95 18.62 -3.27
N VAL A 118 5.98 17.80 -3.14
CA VAL A 118 6.79 17.68 -1.92
C VAL A 118 8.22 18.00 -2.30
N ASP A 119 8.78 19.07 -1.75
CA ASP A 119 10.09 19.60 -2.14
C ASP A 119 10.22 19.85 -3.65
N GLU A 120 9.23 20.54 -4.24
CA GLU A 120 9.19 20.86 -5.67
C GLU A 120 9.10 19.64 -6.61
N VAL A 121 8.80 18.46 -6.07
CA VAL A 121 8.62 17.22 -6.83
C VAL A 121 7.17 16.77 -6.74
N PRO A 122 6.47 16.53 -7.87
CA PRO A 122 5.12 15.97 -7.87
C PRO A 122 5.09 14.61 -7.17
N ARG A 123 4.41 14.54 -6.01
CA ARG A 123 4.38 13.36 -5.15
C ARG A 123 2.97 12.93 -4.74
N GLY A 124 1.96 13.69 -5.10
CA GLY A 124 0.62 13.34 -4.66
C GLY A 124 -0.48 14.03 -5.44
N ARG A 125 -1.70 13.72 -5.04
CA ARG A 125 -2.90 14.30 -5.64
C ARG A 125 -3.94 14.62 -4.58
N VAL A 126 -4.58 15.78 -4.71
CA VAL A 126 -5.88 16.05 -4.11
C VAL A 126 -6.92 15.59 -5.11
N LEU A 127 -7.87 14.80 -4.68
CA LEU A 127 -9.05 14.45 -5.46
C LEU A 127 -10.28 15.11 -4.82
N ARG A 128 -11.15 15.68 -5.66
CA ARG A 128 -12.48 16.16 -5.29
C ARG A 128 -13.53 15.46 -6.15
N ALA A 129 -14.55 14.92 -5.49
CA ALA A 129 -15.77 14.38 -6.11
C ALA A 129 -16.96 14.85 -5.26
N ALA A 130 -18.20 14.60 -5.69
CA ALA A 130 -19.40 15.06 -4.97
C ALA A 130 -19.38 14.65 -3.48
N GLY A 131 -19.17 15.62 -2.58
CA GLY A 131 -19.11 15.40 -1.12
C GLY A 131 -17.86 14.67 -0.59
N HIS A 132 -16.83 14.48 -1.43
CA HIS A 132 -15.61 13.76 -1.07
C HIS A 132 -14.37 14.58 -1.40
N LYS A 133 -13.39 14.55 -0.48
CA LYS A 133 -12.05 15.08 -0.71
C LYS A 133 -11.03 14.11 -0.14
N LEU A 134 -10.12 13.63 -0.97
CA LEU A 134 -9.04 12.72 -0.60
C LEU A 134 -7.69 13.30 -0.99
N ILE A 135 -6.66 12.93 -0.25
CA ILE A 135 -5.27 13.18 -0.60
C ILE A 135 -4.54 11.85 -0.67
N THR A 136 -3.74 11.69 -1.72
CA THR A 136 -2.76 10.61 -1.82
C THR A 136 -1.37 11.18 -1.95
N LEU A 137 -0.40 10.60 -1.25
CA LEU A 137 1.02 10.84 -1.48
C LEU A 137 1.69 9.53 -1.88
N SER A 138 2.68 9.61 -2.77
CA SER A 138 3.39 8.46 -3.34
C SER A 138 4.89 8.70 -3.35
N GLY A 139 5.66 7.74 -2.83
CA GLY A 139 7.11 7.74 -2.88
C GLY A 139 7.78 8.94 -2.18
N VAL A 140 7.19 9.45 -1.11
CA VAL A 140 7.84 10.48 -0.27
C VAL A 140 9.10 9.88 0.35
N SER A 141 10.26 10.44 0.06
CA SER A 141 11.57 9.94 0.48
C SER A 141 12.56 11.08 0.66
N VAL A 142 13.64 10.86 1.43
CA VAL A 142 14.61 11.90 1.76
C VAL A 142 16.04 11.33 1.64
N PRO A 143 16.53 11.08 0.40
CA PRO A 143 17.77 10.34 0.17
C PRO A 143 19.06 11.04 0.63
N HIS A 144 19.03 12.35 0.84
CA HIS A 144 20.20 13.12 1.24
C HIS A 144 20.56 13.00 2.73
N LEU A 145 19.66 12.46 3.57
CA LEU A 145 19.92 12.20 4.98
C LEU A 145 20.65 10.85 5.14
N ALA A 146 21.68 10.83 6.00
CA ALA A 146 22.53 9.65 6.14
C ALA A 146 21.92 8.54 7.00
N GLN A 147 21.12 8.91 8.02
CA GLN A 147 20.59 7.96 8.99
C GLN A 147 19.17 7.53 8.63
N ALA A 148 18.89 6.22 8.69
CA ALA A 148 17.57 5.66 8.39
C ALA A 148 16.44 6.27 9.27
N THR A 149 16.74 6.50 10.54
CA THR A 149 15.81 7.13 11.50
C THR A 149 15.50 8.58 11.18
N GLU A 150 16.49 9.33 10.70
CA GLU A 150 16.33 10.71 10.24
C GLU A 150 15.48 10.75 8.97
N GLN A 151 15.73 9.83 8.02
CA GLN A 151 14.92 9.70 6.82
C GLN A 151 13.46 9.38 7.17
N ALA A 152 13.21 8.43 8.08
CA ALA A 152 11.88 8.08 8.53
C ALA A 152 11.15 9.28 9.16
N ARG A 153 11.84 10.03 10.04
CA ARG A 153 11.28 11.23 10.65
C ARG A 153 10.96 12.29 9.61
N ALA A 154 11.87 12.57 8.70
CA ALA A 154 11.71 13.54 7.65
C ALA A 154 10.59 13.16 6.65
N CYS A 155 10.43 11.88 6.29
CA CYS A 155 9.31 11.42 5.47
C CYS A 155 7.96 11.76 6.12
N LEU A 156 7.82 11.48 7.43
CA LEU A 156 6.58 11.78 8.17
C LEU A 156 6.32 13.30 8.24
N GLU A 157 7.36 14.11 8.50
CA GLU A 157 7.24 15.57 8.59
C GLU A 157 6.92 16.21 7.23
N LYS A 158 7.53 15.74 6.14
CA LYS A 158 7.23 16.24 4.79
C LYS A 158 5.82 15.89 4.35
N ALA A 159 5.38 14.67 4.63
CA ALA A 159 4.00 14.28 4.37
C ALA A 159 3.01 15.12 5.19
N GLU A 160 3.30 15.41 6.47
CA GLU A 160 2.47 16.30 7.28
C GLU A 160 2.45 17.74 6.74
N ALA A 161 3.60 18.25 6.29
CA ALA A 161 3.67 19.58 5.69
C ALA A 161 2.76 19.68 4.45
N ALA A 162 2.85 18.70 3.55
CA ALA A 162 1.97 18.63 2.38
C ALA A 162 0.48 18.53 2.77
N LEU A 163 0.13 17.74 3.79
CA LEU A 163 -1.25 17.67 4.29
C LEU A 163 -1.72 19.04 4.83
N ARG A 164 -0.87 19.76 5.58
CA ARG A 164 -1.21 21.08 6.15
C ARG A 164 -1.43 22.16 5.10
N GLU A 165 -0.71 22.14 4.00
CA GLU A 165 -0.93 23.04 2.87
C GLU A 165 -2.34 22.87 2.25
N HIS A 166 -2.92 21.68 2.40
CA HIS A 166 -4.28 21.37 1.95
C HIS A 166 -5.34 21.39 3.08
N GLY A 167 -4.99 21.99 4.24
CA GLY A 167 -5.90 22.27 5.36
C GLY A 167 -6.21 21.05 6.25
N THR A 168 -5.31 20.05 6.30
CA THR A 168 -5.46 18.88 7.15
C THR A 168 -4.14 18.47 7.81
N ASP A 169 -4.16 17.37 8.56
CA ASP A 169 -3.01 16.78 9.24
C ASP A 169 -3.09 15.25 9.27
N PHE A 170 -2.20 14.61 10.04
CA PHE A 170 -2.16 13.15 10.16
C PHE A 170 -3.43 12.53 10.78
N LEU A 171 -4.31 13.29 11.45
CA LEU A 171 -5.59 12.78 11.97
C LEU A 171 -6.57 12.39 10.86
N SER A 172 -6.38 12.90 9.64
CA SER A 172 -7.16 12.52 8.45
C SER A 172 -6.56 11.35 7.69
N VAL A 173 -5.37 10.85 8.09
CA VAL A 173 -4.70 9.75 7.38
C VAL A 173 -5.37 8.43 7.73
N ALA A 174 -5.93 7.79 6.73
CA ALA A 174 -6.54 6.47 6.86
C ALA A 174 -5.49 5.35 6.71
N ARG A 175 -4.54 5.53 5.82
CA ARG A 175 -3.58 4.48 5.44
C ARG A 175 -2.18 5.04 5.20
N THR A 176 -1.16 4.34 5.69
CA THR A 176 0.25 4.56 5.35
C THR A 176 0.92 3.27 4.88
N TRP A 177 1.87 3.38 3.96
CA TRP A 177 2.83 2.34 3.61
C TRP A 177 4.22 2.88 3.88
N MET A 178 5.00 2.12 4.65
CA MET A 178 6.36 2.46 5.01
C MET A 178 7.29 1.47 4.33
N TRP A 179 8.02 1.93 3.34
CA TRP A 179 8.98 1.17 2.57
C TRP A 179 10.33 1.26 3.26
N LEU A 180 10.76 0.18 3.91
CA LEU A 180 11.86 0.18 4.86
C LEU A 180 12.97 -0.74 4.36
N LYS A 181 13.88 -0.21 3.56
CA LYS A 181 15.05 -0.96 3.08
C LYS A 181 15.83 -1.50 4.28
N ASP A 182 16.30 -2.75 4.20
CA ASP A 182 17.02 -3.45 5.28
C ASP A 182 16.29 -3.44 6.63
N ILE A 183 14.96 -3.58 6.59
CA ILE A 183 14.03 -3.45 7.73
C ILE A 183 14.49 -4.19 8.98
N LEU A 184 15.06 -5.39 8.84
CA LEU A 184 15.48 -6.22 9.96
C LEU A 184 16.59 -5.58 10.81
N SER A 185 17.36 -4.63 10.24
CA SER A 185 18.45 -3.98 10.95
C SER A 185 18.02 -2.81 11.83
N TRP A 186 16.82 -2.24 11.63
CA TRP A 186 16.43 -0.98 12.28
C TRP A 186 14.92 -0.81 12.54
N TYR A 187 14.12 -1.87 12.43
CA TYR A 187 12.66 -1.79 12.61
C TYR A 187 12.24 -1.26 13.99
N ASP A 188 12.97 -1.61 15.05
CA ASP A 188 12.70 -1.09 16.40
C ASP A 188 12.98 0.41 16.49
N ASP A 189 14.04 0.88 15.83
CA ASP A 189 14.37 2.30 15.73
C ASP A 189 13.31 3.06 14.95
N PHE A 190 12.84 2.50 13.84
CA PHE A 190 11.71 3.04 13.08
C PHE A 190 10.46 3.17 13.95
N ASN A 191 10.12 2.13 14.71
CA ASN A 191 8.96 2.17 15.61
C ASN A 191 9.10 3.28 16.66
N ARG A 192 10.30 3.48 17.26
CA ARG A 192 10.56 4.59 18.18
C ARG A 192 10.31 5.96 17.52
N VAL A 193 10.78 6.16 16.30
CA VAL A 193 10.57 7.40 15.54
C VAL A 193 9.07 7.62 15.28
N ARG A 194 8.35 6.62 14.78
CA ARG A 194 6.92 6.71 14.47
C ARG A 194 6.08 6.94 15.73
N ASN A 195 6.35 6.20 16.80
CA ASN A 195 5.64 6.36 18.07
C ASN A 195 5.83 7.77 18.63
N LYS A 196 7.06 8.29 18.61
CA LYS A 196 7.35 9.67 19.02
C LYS A 196 6.59 10.67 18.17
N PHE A 197 6.61 10.54 16.85
CA PHE A 197 5.89 11.40 15.92
C PHE A 197 4.39 11.44 16.22
N PHE A 198 3.75 10.28 16.44
CA PHE A 198 2.32 10.19 16.73
C PHE A 198 1.97 10.69 18.14
N THR A 199 2.84 10.48 19.13
CA THR A 199 2.67 11.04 20.48
C THR A 199 2.68 12.58 20.45
N GLU A 200 3.63 13.18 19.75
CA GLU A 200 3.74 14.64 19.59
C GLU A 200 2.51 15.28 18.96
N ARG A 201 1.70 14.50 18.23
CA ARG A 201 0.47 14.95 17.55
C ARG A 201 -0.81 14.51 18.26
N GLY A 202 -0.69 13.94 19.44
CA GLY A 202 -1.85 13.50 20.23
C GLY A 202 -2.64 12.35 19.60
N MET A 203 -2.03 11.62 18.66
CA MET A 203 -2.67 10.45 18.03
C MET A 203 -2.65 9.21 18.92
N ILE A 204 -1.66 9.14 19.83
CA ILE A 204 -1.50 8.11 20.88
C ILE A 204 -1.13 8.79 22.20
N GLY A 205 -1.56 8.21 23.31
CA GLY A 205 -1.25 8.70 24.66
C GLY A 205 -2.38 8.44 25.64
N ALA A 206 -2.11 8.68 26.92
CA ALA A 206 -3.10 8.53 27.99
C ALA A 206 -4.26 9.53 27.79
N GLY A 207 -5.49 9.02 27.78
CA GLY A 207 -6.70 9.85 27.64
C GLY A 207 -7.01 10.31 26.21
N THR A 208 -6.22 9.93 25.21
CA THR A 208 -6.52 10.21 23.80
C THR A 208 -7.28 9.04 23.15
N ARG A 209 -8.20 9.35 22.21
CA ARG A 209 -8.71 8.35 21.30
C ARG A 209 -7.58 7.98 20.34
N GLN A 210 -7.16 6.73 20.37
CA GLN A 210 -6.13 6.25 19.44
C GLN A 210 -6.63 6.38 18.00
N SER A 211 -5.93 7.19 17.20
CA SER A 211 -6.28 7.49 15.79
C SER A 211 -5.13 7.15 14.84
N MET A 212 -4.45 6.04 15.11
CA MET A 212 -3.36 5.57 14.28
C MET A 212 -3.89 5.04 12.94
N PRO A 213 -3.31 5.42 11.80
CA PRO A 213 -3.69 4.86 10.50
C PRO A 213 -3.44 3.36 10.44
N ALA A 214 -4.16 2.66 9.56
CA ALA A 214 -3.71 1.35 9.13
C ALA A 214 -2.36 1.49 8.44
N SER A 215 -1.43 0.56 8.66
CA SER A 215 -0.06 0.70 8.16
C SER A 215 0.56 -0.64 7.78
N THR A 216 1.36 -0.64 6.72
CA THR A 216 2.31 -1.72 6.39
C THR A 216 3.72 -1.16 6.50
N GLY A 217 4.60 -1.84 7.23
CA GLY A 217 6.04 -1.58 7.25
C GLY A 217 6.76 -2.81 6.74
N ILE A 218 7.39 -2.71 5.58
CA ILE A 218 7.92 -3.88 4.86
C ILE A 218 9.29 -3.60 4.23
N GLY A 219 10.10 -4.63 4.06
CA GLY A 219 11.48 -4.59 3.58
C GLY A 219 11.68 -4.27 2.10
N LEU A 220 10.75 -3.53 1.46
CA LEU A 220 10.95 -3.02 0.11
C LEU A 220 11.74 -1.71 0.16
N GLY A 221 12.71 -1.56 -0.73
CA GLY A 221 13.41 -0.30 -0.93
C GLY A 221 12.66 0.62 -1.91
N VAL A 222 13.00 1.92 -1.89
CA VAL A 222 12.59 2.87 -2.93
C VAL A 222 13.72 3.05 -3.96
N ILE A 223 13.35 3.44 -5.18
CA ILE A 223 14.29 3.46 -6.32
C ILE A 223 15.47 4.41 -6.11
N ASP A 224 15.31 5.50 -5.39
CA ASP A 224 16.34 6.49 -5.11
C ASP A 224 17.39 6.01 -4.09
N GLY A 225 17.19 4.84 -3.49
CA GLY A 225 18.09 4.20 -2.55
C GLY A 225 17.91 4.62 -1.09
N SER A 226 16.91 5.46 -0.79
CA SER A 226 16.58 5.82 0.59
C SER A 226 16.28 4.57 1.44
N CYS A 227 16.65 4.63 2.72
CA CYS A 227 16.30 3.60 3.70
C CYS A 227 14.80 3.62 4.04
N CYS A 228 14.16 4.80 3.94
CA CYS A 228 12.74 4.98 4.20
C CYS A 228 12.06 5.70 3.03
N GLY A 229 10.93 5.16 2.59
CA GLY A 229 9.98 5.85 1.74
C GLY A 229 8.55 5.67 2.26
N MET A 230 7.64 6.54 1.86
CA MET A 230 6.26 6.51 2.34
C MET A 230 5.25 6.81 1.24
N ASP A 231 4.15 6.05 1.26
CA ASP A 231 2.89 6.41 0.60
C ASP A 231 1.81 6.60 1.65
N LEU A 232 0.81 7.42 1.36
CA LEU A 232 -0.37 7.55 2.22
C LEU A 232 -1.67 7.81 1.45
N VAL A 233 -2.79 7.56 2.15
CA VAL A 233 -4.13 8.03 1.79
C VAL A 233 -4.73 8.76 2.99
N ALA A 234 -5.17 10.00 2.79
CA ALA A 234 -5.91 10.77 3.77
C ALA A 234 -7.32 11.07 3.23
N VAL A 235 -8.33 11.02 4.09
CA VAL A 235 -9.73 11.29 3.76
C VAL A 235 -10.17 12.51 4.56
N LEU A 236 -10.48 13.60 3.84
CA LEU A 236 -10.83 14.89 4.42
C LEU A 236 -12.34 15.11 4.46
N GLU A 237 -13.01 14.70 3.39
CA GLU A 237 -14.46 14.81 3.27
C GLU A 237 -15.07 13.46 2.86
N PRO A 238 -16.09 13.00 3.57
CA PRO A 238 -16.71 13.61 4.76
C PRO A 238 -15.77 13.68 5.96
N ALA A 239 -15.80 14.81 6.67
CA ALA A 239 -14.92 15.03 7.83
C ALA A 239 -15.15 13.96 8.91
N SER A 240 -14.07 13.51 9.55
CA SER A 240 -14.09 12.51 10.61
C SER A 240 -14.71 11.16 10.20
N SER A 241 -14.72 10.85 8.91
CA SER A 241 -15.29 9.61 8.37
C SER A 241 -14.41 8.37 8.58
N THR A 242 -13.14 8.57 9.00
CA THR A 242 -12.21 7.46 9.23
C THR A 242 -12.38 6.87 10.62
N ALA A 243 -12.60 5.57 10.67
CA ALA A 243 -12.62 4.78 11.90
C ALA A 243 -11.39 3.86 11.96
N TYR A 244 -10.75 3.79 13.11
CA TYR A 244 -9.53 3.01 13.34
C TYR A 244 -9.81 1.81 14.22
N VAL A 245 -9.40 0.62 13.81
CA VAL A 245 -9.61 -0.66 14.50
C VAL A 245 -8.28 -1.11 15.08
N GLN A 246 -8.14 -0.99 16.39
CA GLN A 246 -6.89 -1.28 17.10
C GLN A 246 -6.63 -2.77 17.29
N ALA A 247 -7.67 -3.55 17.53
CA ALA A 247 -7.61 -5.00 17.73
C ALA A 247 -8.68 -5.68 16.88
N SER A 248 -8.39 -6.87 16.37
CA SER A 248 -9.32 -7.62 15.53
C SER A 248 -8.96 -9.11 15.52
N GLY A 249 -9.98 -9.96 15.52
CA GLY A 249 -9.80 -11.40 15.58
C GLY A 249 -9.02 -11.83 16.81
N LYS A 250 -7.89 -12.51 16.60
CA LYS A 250 -6.96 -12.93 17.67
C LYS A 250 -5.86 -11.91 17.93
N GLN A 251 -5.79 -10.82 17.16
CA GLN A 251 -4.72 -9.85 17.25
C GLN A 251 -5.11 -8.67 18.14
N GLN A 252 -4.28 -8.37 19.15
CA GLN A 252 -4.43 -7.20 20.00
C GLN A 252 -3.86 -5.93 19.35
N CYS A 253 -3.98 -4.79 20.03
CA CYS A 253 -3.47 -3.52 19.59
C CYS A 253 -1.94 -3.61 19.36
N ALA A 254 -1.48 -3.20 18.18
CA ALA A 254 -0.06 -3.26 17.84
C ALA A 254 0.81 -2.36 18.74
N LEU A 255 0.22 -1.30 19.31
CA LEU A 255 0.90 -0.41 20.22
C LEU A 255 1.34 -1.12 21.53
N GLU A 256 0.64 -2.17 21.95
CA GLU A 256 0.97 -2.93 23.17
C GLU A 256 2.33 -3.64 23.07
N TYR A 257 2.76 -3.98 21.84
CA TYR A 257 4.09 -4.53 21.58
C TYR A 257 5.03 -3.55 20.84
N GLY A 258 4.75 -2.24 20.93
CA GLY A 258 5.67 -1.18 20.51
C GLY A 258 5.47 -0.62 19.09
N SER A 259 4.44 -1.02 18.35
CA SER A 259 4.20 -0.59 16.98
C SER A 259 2.93 0.26 16.86
N ALA A 260 3.07 1.56 16.55
CA ALA A 260 1.94 2.48 16.46
C ALA A 260 1.23 2.38 15.10
N PHE A 261 0.28 1.46 14.98
CA PHE A 261 -0.65 1.36 13.85
C PHE A 261 -1.94 0.63 14.27
N SER A 262 -3.03 0.89 13.56
CA SER A 262 -4.29 0.15 13.69
C SER A 262 -4.26 -1.12 12.85
N ARG A 263 -4.96 -2.19 13.27
CA ARG A 263 -5.10 -3.42 12.48
C ARG A 263 -5.81 -3.18 11.15
N ALA A 264 -6.76 -2.26 11.18
CA ALA A 264 -7.40 -1.74 9.98
C ALA A 264 -7.88 -0.31 10.22
N SER A 265 -8.15 0.39 9.12
CA SER A 265 -8.96 1.60 9.12
C SER A 265 -10.10 1.45 8.12
N ARG A 266 -11.21 2.12 8.40
CA ARG A 266 -12.35 2.23 7.49
C ARG A 266 -12.59 3.70 7.23
N ALA A 267 -12.65 4.08 5.95
CA ALA A 267 -12.92 5.44 5.53
C ALA A 267 -14.06 5.48 4.51
N ILE A 268 -14.79 6.58 4.48
CA ILE A 268 -15.80 6.82 3.43
C ILE A 268 -15.07 7.44 2.23
N THR A 269 -15.15 6.75 1.10
CA THR A 269 -14.55 7.15 -0.18
C THR A 269 -15.64 7.31 -1.23
N PRO A 270 -15.36 7.88 -2.42
CA PRO A 270 -16.40 8.16 -3.41
C PRO A 270 -17.27 6.96 -3.80
N ALA A 271 -16.73 5.75 -3.82
CA ALA A 271 -17.49 4.56 -4.19
C ALA A 271 -18.20 3.85 -3.02
N GLY A 272 -17.93 4.26 -1.77
CA GLY A 272 -18.54 3.64 -0.60
C GLY A 272 -17.64 3.63 0.62
N GLN A 273 -17.53 2.48 1.30
CA GLN A 273 -16.64 2.31 2.44
C GLN A 273 -15.41 1.52 2.04
N THR A 274 -14.24 2.17 2.14
CA THR A 274 -12.96 1.50 1.92
C THR A 274 -12.37 1.05 3.25
N VAL A 275 -12.01 -0.22 3.32
CA VAL A 275 -11.31 -0.85 4.45
C VAL A 275 -9.87 -1.10 4.04
N PHE A 276 -8.94 -0.51 4.78
CA PHE A 276 -7.50 -0.75 4.64
C PHE A 276 -7.05 -1.70 5.74
N VAL A 277 -6.66 -2.92 5.39
CA VAL A 277 -6.08 -3.91 6.30
C VAL A 277 -4.57 -3.70 6.33
N SER A 278 -4.02 -3.49 7.52
CA SER A 278 -2.58 -3.33 7.74
C SER A 278 -1.80 -4.59 7.37
N GLY A 279 -0.49 -4.43 7.20
CA GLY A 279 0.41 -5.57 7.13
C GLY A 279 0.12 -6.54 8.26
N THR A 280 -0.23 -7.76 7.90
CA THR A 280 -0.71 -8.79 8.81
C THR A 280 0.08 -10.06 8.56
N ALA A 281 0.59 -10.67 9.62
CA ALA A 281 1.42 -11.87 9.58
C ALA A 281 0.92 -12.94 10.56
N SER A 282 1.63 -14.06 10.66
CA SER A 282 1.35 -15.15 11.59
C SER A 282 1.81 -14.80 13.00
N ILE A 283 1.01 -14.01 13.72
CA ILE A 283 1.25 -13.58 15.09
C ILE A 283 0.04 -13.93 15.98
N ASP A 284 0.32 -14.18 17.27
CA ASP A 284 -0.70 -14.39 18.29
C ASP A 284 -1.20 -13.07 18.93
N ALA A 285 -2.05 -13.21 19.94
CA ALA A 285 -2.59 -12.07 20.69
C ALA A 285 -1.50 -11.26 21.42
N ALA A 286 -0.43 -11.88 21.86
CA ALA A 286 0.69 -11.20 22.51
C ALA A 286 1.66 -10.54 21.51
N GLY A 287 1.39 -10.69 20.20
CA GLY A 287 2.25 -10.18 19.13
C GLY A 287 3.47 -11.07 18.86
N ALA A 288 3.56 -12.28 19.42
CA ALA A 288 4.64 -13.22 19.14
C ALA A 288 4.38 -13.98 17.82
N THR A 289 5.45 -14.29 17.08
CA THR A 289 5.36 -15.08 15.85
C THR A 289 4.88 -16.49 16.16
N THR A 290 3.88 -16.96 15.41
CA THR A 290 3.39 -18.35 15.47
C THR A 290 3.86 -19.13 14.25
N ASN A 291 3.78 -20.48 14.33
CA ASN A 291 4.21 -21.38 13.25
C ASN A 291 5.65 -21.10 12.77
N VAL A 292 6.56 -20.89 13.73
CA VAL A 292 7.98 -20.60 13.43
C VAL A 292 8.58 -21.75 12.61
N ASN A 293 9.27 -21.40 11.50
CA ASN A 293 9.84 -22.34 10.51
C ASN A 293 8.82 -23.22 9.77
N ASP A 294 7.52 -22.93 9.87
CA ASP A 294 6.46 -23.63 9.13
C ASP A 294 5.80 -22.67 8.12
N ALA A 295 6.27 -22.68 6.88
CA ALA A 295 5.77 -21.79 5.83
C ALA A 295 4.27 -22.01 5.52
N PRO A 296 3.75 -23.23 5.31
CA PRO A 296 2.31 -23.45 5.16
C PRO A 296 1.51 -22.96 6.37
N GLY A 297 1.99 -23.20 7.57
CA GLY A 297 1.36 -22.75 8.83
C GLY A 297 1.29 -21.23 8.90
N GLN A 298 2.40 -20.52 8.62
CA GLN A 298 2.41 -19.05 8.60
C GLN A 298 1.50 -18.46 7.53
N ILE A 299 1.51 -19.00 6.32
CA ILE A 299 0.65 -18.55 5.22
C ILE A 299 -0.83 -18.69 5.61
N ASN A 300 -1.24 -19.86 6.08
CA ASN A 300 -2.63 -20.10 6.48
C ASN A 300 -3.05 -19.22 7.66
N ALA A 301 -2.22 -19.10 8.70
CA ALA A 301 -2.51 -18.24 9.83
C ALA A 301 -2.63 -16.76 9.42
N THR A 302 -1.75 -16.28 8.54
CA THR A 302 -1.79 -14.92 8.00
C THR A 302 -3.09 -14.65 7.24
N ILE A 303 -3.49 -15.57 6.34
CA ILE A 303 -4.75 -15.44 5.59
C ILE A 303 -5.94 -15.41 6.55
N GLU A 304 -5.98 -16.29 7.54
CA GLU A 304 -7.08 -16.30 8.53
C GLU A 304 -7.09 -15.05 9.40
N ASN A 305 -5.95 -14.49 9.75
CA ASN A 305 -5.85 -13.21 10.46
C ASN A 305 -6.41 -12.06 9.61
N VAL A 306 -6.08 -11.98 8.32
CA VAL A 306 -6.66 -10.99 7.39
C VAL A 306 -8.17 -11.17 7.29
N ARG A 307 -8.64 -12.40 7.11
CA ARG A 307 -10.08 -12.69 7.03
C ARG A 307 -10.83 -12.38 8.33
N ALA A 308 -10.19 -12.53 9.49
CA ALA A 308 -10.77 -12.11 10.76
C ALA A 308 -10.99 -10.59 10.78
N VAL A 309 -9.99 -9.81 10.34
CA VAL A 309 -10.14 -8.36 10.20
C VAL A 309 -11.28 -7.99 9.23
N LEU A 310 -11.34 -8.63 8.06
CA LEU A 310 -12.41 -8.38 7.08
C LEU A 310 -13.79 -8.69 7.68
N ARG A 311 -13.97 -9.82 8.37
CA ARG A 311 -15.23 -10.18 9.05
C ARG A 311 -15.65 -9.16 10.10
N ASP A 312 -14.70 -8.72 10.96
CA ASP A 312 -14.97 -7.70 11.98
C ASP A 312 -15.38 -6.35 11.37
N MET A 313 -14.94 -6.09 10.13
CA MET A 313 -15.32 -4.91 9.36
C MET A 313 -16.57 -5.14 8.48
N SER A 314 -17.21 -6.30 8.57
CA SER A 314 -18.37 -6.69 7.75
C SER A 314 -18.07 -6.70 6.24
N VAL A 315 -16.88 -7.15 5.87
CA VAL A 315 -16.36 -7.21 4.49
C VAL A 315 -16.17 -8.67 4.08
N ALA A 316 -16.56 -9.04 2.87
CA ALA A 316 -16.39 -10.37 2.31
C ALA A 316 -15.12 -10.47 1.46
N ASP A 317 -14.70 -11.71 1.15
CA ASP A 317 -13.56 -11.98 0.25
C ASP A 317 -13.74 -11.34 -1.15
N ASP A 318 -14.97 -11.27 -1.64
CA ASP A 318 -15.28 -10.70 -2.97
C ASP A 318 -15.22 -9.15 -3.00
N ASP A 319 -15.24 -8.49 -1.84
CA ASP A 319 -15.07 -7.04 -1.71
C ASP A 319 -13.59 -6.62 -1.74
N VAL A 320 -12.66 -7.58 -1.68
CA VAL A 320 -11.22 -7.30 -1.70
C VAL A 320 -10.80 -6.85 -3.09
N VAL A 321 -10.24 -5.66 -3.21
CA VAL A 321 -9.90 -4.99 -4.48
C VAL A 321 -8.39 -4.90 -4.76
N HIS A 322 -7.56 -4.83 -3.73
CA HIS A 322 -6.09 -4.92 -3.82
C HIS A 322 -5.53 -5.81 -2.73
N VAL A 323 -4.54 -6.61 -3.07
CA VAL A 323 -3.77 -7.43 -2.11
C VAL A 323 -2.31 -7.49 -2.55
N VAL A 324 -1.41 -7.34 -1.59
CA VAL A 324 -0.01 -7.72 -1.76
C VAL A 324 0.34 -8.80 -0.75
N ALA A 325 0.90 -9.89 -1.25
CA ALA A 325 1.52 -10.94 -0.46
C ALA A 325 3.04 -10.73 -0.49
N TYR A 326 3.62 -10.53 0.67
CA TYR A 326 5.06 -10.40 0.86
C TYR A 326 5.63 -11.73 1.30
N CYS A 327 6.50 -12.30 0.49
CA CYS A 327 7.19 -13.55 0.77
C CYS A 327 8.65 -13.27 1.10
N LYS A 328 9.17 -13.84 2.19
CA LYS A 328 10.56 -13.62 2.57
C LYS A 328 11.55 -14.17 1.55
N THR A 329 11.23 -15.27 0.90
CA THR A 329 12.07 -15.91 -0.12
C THR A 329 11.22 -16.50 -1.25
N THR A 330 11.87 -16.87 -2.35
CA THR A 330 11.22 -17.57 -3.46
C THR A 330 10.69 -18.96 -3.08
N GLU A 331 11.25 -19.60 -2.04
CA GLU A 331 10.67 -20.86 -1.50
C GLU A 331 9.29 -20.59 -0.90
N ILE A 332 9.15 -19.53 -0.11
CA ILE A 332 7.88 -19.14 0.49
C ILE A 332 6.88 -18.80 -0.60
N GLU A 333 7.31 -18.09 -1.65
CA GLU A 333 6.46 -17.80 -2.82
C GLU A 333 5.98 -19.09 -3.51
N ARG A 334 6.85 -20.11 -3.67
CA ARG A 334 6.44 -21.39 -4.25
C ARG A 334 5.35 -22.09 -3.42
N VAL A 335 5.52 -22.11 -2.09
CA VAL A 335 4.50 -22.64 -1.18
C VAL A 335 3.20 -21.85 -1.32
N PHE A 336 3.25 -20.51 -1.26
CA PHE A 336 2.09 -19.65 -1.42
C PHE A 336 1.37 -19.87 -2.75
N ASN A 337 2.11 -20.04 -3.85
CA ASN A 337 1.54 -20.30 -5.18
C ASN A 337 0.69 -21.59 -5.23
N THR A 338 0.93 -22.58 -4.37
CA THR A 338 0.08 -23.78 -4.26
C THR A 338 -1.21 -23.54 -3.49
N LEU A 339 -1.27 -22.50 -2.67
CA LEU A 339 -2.38 -22.19 -1.76
C LEU A 339 -3.28 -21.06 -2.27
N LYS A 340 -2.70 -20.05 -2.93
CA LYS A 340 -3.41 -18.82 -3.34
C LYS A 340 -4.59 -19.05 -4.28
N GLY A 341 -4.59 -20.10 -5.07
CA GLY A 341 -5.69 -20.44 -6.00
C GLY A 341 -7.02 -20.76 -5.34
N LYS A 342 -7.05 -20.90 -4.01
CA LYS A 342 -8.29 -21.07 -3.22
C LYS A 342 -9.04 -19.75 -2.97
N PHE A 343 -8.42 -18.60 -3.30
CA PHE A 343 -8.95 -17.27 -3.03
C PHE A 343 -9.09 -16.49 -4.34
N THR A 344 -10.15 -15.72 -4.44
CA THR A 344 -10.45 -14.86 -5.60
C THR A 344 -9.74 -13.51 -5.55
N TRP A 345 -8.84 -13.31 -4.59
CA TRP A 345 -8.17 -12.03 -4.35
C TRP A 345 -7.19 -11.66 -5.49
N PRO A 346 -7.10 -10.37 -5.86
CA PRO A 346 -6.23 -9.89 -6.95
C PRO A 346 -4.78 -9.74 -6.47
N TRP A 347 -4.07 -10.87 -6.37
CA TRP A 347 -2.73 -10.95 -5.80
C TRP A 347 -1.64 -10.28 -6.61
N ILE A 348 -0.82 -9.46 -5.95
CA ILE A 348 0.59 -9.25 -6.30
C ILE A 348 1.43 -9.99 -5.26
N THR A 349 2.52 -10.63 -5.70
CA THR A 349 3.45 -11.30 -4.80
C THR A 349 4.82 -10.62 -4.93
N ALA A 350 5.33 -10.06 -3.85
CA ALA A 350 6.64 -9.43 -3.78
C ALA A 350 7.59 -10.21 -2.87
N ILE A 351 8.87 -10.27 -3.21
CA ILE A 351 9.90 -10.90 -2.39
C ILE A 351 10.67 -9.81 -1.65
N CYS A 352 10.64 -9.88 -0.32
CA CYS A 352 11.36 -8.95 0.55
C CYS A 352 11.39 -9.45 2.00
N ASP A 353 12.23 -8.85 2.83
CA ASP A 353 12.19 -9.08 4.27
C ASP A 353 10.88 -8.60 4.91
N ILE A 354 10.39 -9.39 5.86
CA ILE A 354 9.31 -9.03 6.77
C ILE A 354 9.92 -8.34 8.00
N CYS A 355 9.11 -7.72 8.83
CA CYS A 355 9.59 -6.93 9.98
C CYS A 355 10.30 -7.72 11.09
N ARG A 356 10.36 -9.06 11.02
CA ARG A 356 11.07 -9.95 11.96
C ARG A 356 11.75 -11.09 11.22
N THR A 357 12.82 -11.62 11.80
CA THR A 357 13.62 -12.69 11.21
C THR A 357 12.89 -14.02 11.08
N ASP A 358 11.95 -14.29 11.99
CA ASP A 358 11.14 -15.52 12.06
C ASP A 358 9.80 -15.44 11.34
N LEU A 359 9.42 -14.27 10.81
CA LEU A 359 8.29 -14.12 9.91
C LEU A 359 8.69 -14.44 8.45
N LEU A 360 7.92 -15.29 7.81
CA LEU A 360 8.15 -15.78 6.46
C LEU A 360 7.19 -15.17 5.43
N PHE A 361 6.05 -14.64 5.91
CA PHE A 361 4.95 -14.23 5.06
C PHE A 361 4.10 -13.15 5.71
N GLU A 362 3.69 -12.15 4.93
CA GLU A 362 2.81 -11.07 5.34
C GLU A 362 1.83 -10.72 4.23
N ILE A 363 0.64 -10.25 4.57
CA ILE A 363 -0.38 -9.78 3.62
C ILE A 363 -0.86 -8.39 4.05
N GLU A 364 -1.04 -7.51 3.07
CA GLU A 364 -1.90 -6.33 3.20
C GLU A 364 -3.06 -6.43 2.22
N ALA A 365 -4.19 -5.82 2.55
CA ALA A 365 -5.36 -5.81 1.69
C ALA A 365 -6.09 -4.46 1.72
N THR A 366 -6.74 -4.14 0.62
CA THR A 366 -7.76 -3.10 0.54
C THR A 366 -9.06 -3.75 0.06
N ALA A 367 -10.16 -3.42 0.72
CA ALA A 367 -11.48 -3.89 0.35
C ALA A 367 -12.47 -2.72 0.31
N VAL A 368 -13.49 -2.80 -0.55
CA VAL A 368 -14.48 -1.73 -0.73
C VAL A 368 -15.87 -2.34 -0.73
N THR A 369 -16.73 -1.85 0.16
CA THR A 369 -18.15 -2.18 0.17
C THR A 369 -18.96 -1.00 -0.36
N LYS A 370 -20.00 -1.30 -1.16
CA LYS A 370 -20.95 -0.27 -1.60
C LYS A 370 -21.66 0.33 -0.39
N SER A 371 -21.84 1.64 -0.40
CA SER A 371 -22.66 2.37 0.58
C SER A 371 -24.15 2.11 0.36
#